data_ef8042ad342065b940610e792ea6ab04
#
_entry.id   ef8042ad342065b940610e792ea6ab04
#
_cell.length_a   1.000
_cell.length_b   1.000
_cell.length_c   1.000
_cell.angle_alpha   90.00
_cell.angle_beta   90.00
_cell.angle_gamma   90.00
#
_symmetry.space_group_name_H-M   'P 1'
#
loop_
_entity.id
_entity.type
_entity.pdbx_description
1 polymer ?
#
loop_
_entity_poly.entity_id
_entity_poly.type
_entity_poly.pdbx_seq_one_letter_code
_entity_poly.pdbx_strand_id
1 'polypeptide(L)'
;MLNRRMVLGLAASVAFGLGVNSGFAADPAAKDIVTTAVEAGSFKTLVAAVKAAGLLETLQGKGPFTVFAPTDEAFAKLPPGTVETLLKPENKSQLVAVLTYHVVAGKVAAADVVKLNAAATVNGQRIDIKVVGGKVQVDQASVVTADIHCSNGIIHVIDQVILPSAMTISATADKAGKFKTLLAAAKAAGLVEALSGDTPLTVFAPTDDAFSKLPAGTVENLLKPENKDQLATVLKYHVVAGRIFSTDLLAGKAAKTLQGGSLSATMKNGKAMILNAQLVATDVDASNGVIHIIDQVLLPAAEPKKGAAVMNHQPVHIASSVCPTTGRVIHFQPMAQRRR
;
A
#
# COMPACT_ATOMS: atom_id res chain seq x y z
N MET A 1 7.81 16.20 79.70
CA MET A 1 6.45 16.66 79.89
C MET A 1 5.75 16.52 78.55
N LEU A 2 4.97 15.50 78.41
CA LEU A 2 3.49 15.49 78.27
C LEU A 2 3.04 16.36 77.07
N ASN A 3 2.26 15.97 76.13
CA ASN A 3 1.22 14.95 76.04
C ASN A 3 0.64 14.86 74.63
N ARG A 4 0.16 13.67 74.29
CA ARG A 4 -1.10 13.28 73.62
C ARG A 4 -1.27 13.59 72.15
N ARG A 5 -1.26 12.55 71.31
CA ARG A 5 -2.39 11.67 70.89
C ARG A 5 -3.58 12.43 70.34
N MET A 6 -3.82 12.27 69.03
CA MET A 6 -5.15 11.85 68.60
C MET A 6 -5.09 11.15 67.22
N VAL A 7 -5.56 9.95 67.22
CA VAL A 7 -5.81 9.04 66.12
C VAL A 7 -7.24 9.27 65.68
N LEU A 8 -7.51 9.38 64.41
CA LEU A 8 -8.79 9.04 63.76
C LEU A 8 -8.45 9.03 62.25
N GLY A 9 -8.55 7.99 61.52
CA GLY A 9 -9.64 7.04 61.37
C GLY A 9 -10.09 7.10 59.94
N LEU A 10 -9.57 6.19 59.16
CA LEU A 10 -10.18 5.36 58.16
C LEU A 10 -11.37 5.91 57.34
N ALA A 11 -11.16 6.04 56.04
CA ALA A 11 -12.17 5.60 55.04
C ALA A 11 -11.48 5.28 53.71
N ALA A 12 -11.28 4.00 53.47
CA ALA A 12 -10.97 3.49 52.13
C ALA A 12 -12.24 3.58 51.29
N SER A 13 -12.22 4.44 50.27
CA SER A 13 -13.20 4.42 49.20
C SER A 13 -12.49 3.90 47.97
N VAL A 14 -12.68 2.61 47.68
CA VAL A 14 -12.40 2.01 46.41
C VAL A 14 -13.38 2.58 45.39
N ALA A 15 -13.01 3.61 44.68
CA ALA A 15 -13.70 4.05 43.48
C ALA A 15 -13.19 3.25 42.31
N PHE A 16 -13.97 2.29 41.90
CA PHE A 16 -13.87 1.58 40.60
C PHE A 16 -14.18 2.63 39.53
N GLY A 17 -13.16 3.33 39.09
CA GLY A 17 -13.24 4.37 38.04
C GLY A 17 -13.15 3.71 36.67
N LEU A 18 -14.28 3.72 35.98
CA LEU A 18 -14.52 3.49 34.58
C LEU A 18 -13.38 4.08 33.74
N GLY A 19 -12.88 3.26 32.80
CA GLY A 19 -11.90 3.67 31.82
C GLY A 19 -12.36 4.91 31.04
N VAL A 20 -11.79 6.04 31.39
CA VAL A 20 -11.87 7.24 30.56
C VAL A 20 -10.99 7.00 29.35
N ASN A 21 -11.68 6.72 28.25
CA ASN A 21 -11.18 6.87 26.92
C ASN A 21 -10.66 8.32 26.82
N SER A 22 -9.35 8.49 26.95
CA SER A 22 -8.70 9.80 26.78
C SER A 22 -8.75 10.18 25.31
N GLY A 23 -9.94 10.55 24.84
CA GLY A 23 -10.07 11.38 23.67
C GLY A 23 -9.27 12.65 23.97
N PHE A 24 -8.17 12.86 23.27
CA PHE A 24 -7.44 14.11 23.29
C PHE A 24 -8.41 15.21 22.86
N ALA A 25 -9.00 15.89 23.83
CA ALA A 25 -9.72 17.12 23.58
C ALA A 25 -8.71 18.09 22.96
N ALA A 26 -8.99 18.58 21.75
CA ALA A 26 -8.21 19.66 21.16
C ALA A 26 -8.22 20.82 22.16
N ASP A 27 -7.05 21.35 22.48
CA ASP A 27 -6.92 22.57 23.28
C ASP A 27 -7.69 23.69 22.54
N PRO A 28 -8.77 24.25 23.11
CA PRO A 28 -9.55 25.25 22.43
C PRO A 28 -8.76 26.54 22.11
N ALA A 29 -7.58 26.71 22.68
CA ALA A 29 -6.64 27.79 22.38
C ALA A 29 -5.62 27.44 21.28
N ALA A 30 -5.53 26.17 20.86
CA ALA A 30 -4.60 25.75 19.82
C ALA A 30 -5.07 26.21 18.43
N LYS A 31 -4.16 26.87 17.70
CA LYS A 31 -4.39 27.33 16.33
C LYS A 31 -4.32 26.15 15.34
N ASP A 32 -4.98 26.27 14.20
CA ASP A 32 -4.86 25.27 13.15
C ASP A 32 -3.45 25.25 12.52
N ILE A 33 -3.16 24.22 11.75
CA ILE A 33 -1.87 24.00 11.08
C ILE A 33 -1.46 25.20 10.24
N VAL A 34 -2.39 25.79 9.48
CA VAL A 34 -2.09 26.90 8.57
C VAL A 34 -1.77 28.17 9.36
N THR A 35 -2.59 28.50 10.36
CA THR A 35 -2.38 29.66 11.23
C THR A 35 -1.04 29.55 11.97
N THR A 36 -0.73 28.36 12.52
CA THR A 36 0.54 28.09 13.19
C THR A 36 1.73 28.27 12.26
N ALA A 37 1.64 27.77 11.01
CA ALA A 37 2.71 27.92 10.03
C ALA A 37 2.91 29.38 9.59
N VAL A 38 1.83 30.16 9.44
CA VAL A 38 1.92 31.60 9.11
C VAL A 38 2.63 32.38 10.23
N GLU A 39 2.27 32.13 11.49
CA GLU A 39 2.84 32.84 12.63
C GLU A 39 4.30 32.47 12.92
N ALA A 40 4.70 31.23 12.61
CA ALA A 40 6.08 30.81 12.76
C ALA A 40 7.06 31.59 11.85
N GLY A 41 6.58 32.23 10.80
CA GLY A 41 7.36 33.13 9.93
C GLY A 41 8.39 32.46 9.02
N SER A 42 8.67 31.16 9.21
CA SER A 42 9.69 30.38 8.47
C SER A 42 9.12 29.56 7.32
N PHE A 43 7.82 29.69 7.03
CA PHE A 43 7.09 28.88 6.04
C PHE A 43 6.37 29.73 4.97
N LYS A 44 6.91 30.91 4.64
CA LYS A 44 6.27 31.85 3.69
C LYS A 44 6.06 31.20 2.33
N THR A 45 7.06 30.51 1.84
CA THR A 45 7.00 29.80 0.55
C THR A 45 5.97 28.67 0.57
N LEU A 46 5.92 27.87 1.66
CA LEU A 46 4.94 26.81 1.84
C LEU A 46 3.50 27.37 1.86
N VAL A 47 3.26 28.41 2.64
CA VAL A 47 1.93 29.07 2.73
C VAL A 47 1.50 29.62 1.38
N ALA A 48 2.42 30.27 0.63
CA ALA A 48 2.14 30.75 -0.72
C ALA A 48 1.80 29.58 -1.67
N ALA A 49 2.53 28.46 -1.59
CA ALA A 49 2.28 27.27 -2.38
C ALA A 49 0.91 26.63 -2.05
N VAL A 50 0.57 26.49 -0.77
CA VAL A 50 -0.73 25.96 -0.31
C VAL A 50 -1.88 26.86 -0.82
N LYS A 51 -1.71 28.18 -0.79
CA LYS A 51 -2.67 29.15 -1.31
C LYS A 51 -2.84 29.01 -2.83
N ALA A 52 -1.74 28.94 -3.57
CA ALA A 52 -1.75 28.77 -5.03
C ALA A 52 -2.39 27.44 -5.46
N ALA A 53 -2.16 26.37 -4.70
CA ALA A 53 -2.79 25.07 -4.92
C ALA A 53 -4.30 25.06 -4.60
N GLY A 54 -4.80 26.00 -3.79
CA GLY A 54 -6.18 26.01 -3.30
C GLY A 54 -6.44 25.01 -2.17
N LEU A 55 -5.41 24.63 -1.40
CA LEU A 55 -5.50 23.65 -0.33
C LEU A 55 -5.70 24.24 1.07
N LEU A 56 -5.86 25.57 1.19
CA LEU A 56 -6.03 26.24 2.47
C LEU A 56 -7.21 25.68 3.27
N GLU A 57 -8.39 25.65 2.67
CA GLU A 57 -9.61 25.16 3.33
C GLU A 57 -9.49 23.69 3.74
N THR A 58 -8.82 22.87 2.92
CA THR A 58 -8.58 21.45 3.22
C THR A 58 -7.69 21.30 4.45
N LEU A 59 -6.60 22.08 4.55
CA LEU A 59 -5.67 22.01 5.68
C LEU A 59 -6.19 22.72 6.94
N GLN A 60 -7.16 23.62 6.82
CA GLN A 60 -7.90 24.20 7.95
C GLN A 60 -9.08 23.32 8.41
N GLY A 61 -9.41 22.30 7.64
CA GLY A 61 -10.49 21.36 7.95
C GLY A 61 -10.26 20.54 9.21
N LYS A 62 -11.26 19.72 9.52
CA LYS A 62 -11.34 18.91 10.74
C LYS A 62 -10.34 17.73 10.73
N GLY A 63 -9.09 17.89 10.55
CA GLY A 63 -8.09 16.82 10.64
C GLY A 63 -8.54 15.50 11.34
N PRO A 64 -7.68 14.76 11.97
CA PRO A 64 -6.28 15.09 12.24
C PRO A 64 -5.35 14.90 11.05
N PHE A 65 -4.40 15.80 10.92
CA PHE A 65 -3.34 15.73 9.91
C PHE A 65 -1.96 15.76 10.56
N THR A 66 -0.99 15.12 9.92
CA THR A 66 0.43 15.30 10.21
C THR A 66 1.07 15.94 8.99
N VAL A 67 1.67 17.11 9.15
CA VAL A 67 2.28 17.86 8.07
C VAL A 67 3.79 17.92 8.24
N PHE A 68 4.52 17.43 7.26
CA PHE A 68 5.97 17.60 7.17
C PHE A 68 6.25 18.93 6.47
N ALA A 69 6.48 20.00 7.25
CA ALA A 69 6.59 21.36 6.74
C ALA A 69 8.04 21.73 6.41
N PRO A 70 8.40 21.90 5.13
CA PRO A 70 9.71 22.40 4.74
C PRO A 70 9.82 23.91 5.04
N THR A 71 10.97 24.34 5.57
CA THR A 71 11.27 25.76 5.80
C THR A 71 11.56 26.50 4.49
N ASP A 72 11.56 27.82 4.51
CA ASP A 72 11.95 28.64 3.35
C ASP A 72 13.39 28.29 2.90
N GLU A 73 14.28 27.93 3.84
CA GLU A 73 15.63 27.44 3.56
C GLU A 73 15.62 26.06 2.87
N ALA A 74 14.66 25.20 3.20
CA ALA A 74 14.48 23.90 2.53
C ALA A 74 14.09 24.11 1.07
N PHE A 75 13.23 25.07 0.77
CA PHE A 75 12.89 25.45 -0.61
C PHE A 75 14.07 26.04 -1.36
N ALA A 76 14.94 26.79 -0.70
CA ALA A 76 16.14 27.36 -1.32
C ALA A 76 17.16 26.29 -1.76
N LYS A 77 17.10 25.08 -1.21
CA LYS A 77 17.93 23.92 -1.63
C LYS A 77 17.46 23.27 -2.94
N LEU A 78 16.25 23.58 -3.39
CA LEU A 78 15.77 23.09 -4.69
C LEU A 78 16.56 23.72 -5.85
N PRO A 79 16.67 23.05 -7.01
CA PRO A 79 17.25 23.65 -8.19
C PRO A 79 16.60 25.00 -8.53
N PRO A 80 17.39 25.99 -8.98
CA PRO A 80 16.85 27.32 -9.33
C PRO A 80 15.69 27.22 -10.33
N GLY A 81 14.63 28.00 -10.12
CA GLY A 81 13.43 28.00 -10.97
C GLY A 81 12.43 26.88 -10.71
N THR A 82 12.74 25.88 -9.86
CA THR A 82 11.79 24.79 -9.57
C THR A 82 10.54 25.31 -8.85
N VAL A 83 10.71 26.16 -7.84
CA VAL A 83 9.58 26.72 -7.08
C VAL A 83 8.71 27.60 -7.98
N GLU A 84 9.34 28.45 -8.79
CA GLU A 84 8.64 29.31 -9.75
C GLU A 84 7.86 28.48 -10.78
N THR A 85 8.46 27.39 -11.27
CA THR A 85 7.80 26.48 -12.20
C THR A 85 6.61 25.80 -11.56
N LEU A 86 6.72 25.31 -10.32
CA LEU A 86 5.62 24.66 -9.59
C LEU A 86 4.47 25.64 -9.28
N LEU A 87 4.76 26.94 -9.08
CA LEU A 87 3.74 27.96 -8.79
C LEU A 87 2.97 28.42 -10.02
N LYS A 88 3.40 28.02 -11.24
CA LYS A 88 2.66 28.37 -12.45
C LYS A 88 1.31 27.64 -12.53
N PRO A 89 0.25 28.31 -13.02
CA PRO A 89 -1.09 27.70 -13.12
C PRO A 89 -1.13 26.39 -13.90
N GLU A 90 -0.29 26.25 -14.94
CA GLU A 90 -0.17 25.04 -15.74
C GLU A 90 0.38 23.83 -14.97
N ASN A 91 1.12 24.07 -13.88
CA ASN A 91 1.73 23.06 -13.04
C ASN A 91 0.97 22.85 -11.70
N LYS A 92 -0.25 23.37 -11.60
CA LYS A 92 -1.06 23.27 -10.38
C LYS A 92 -1.24 21.82 -9.91
N SER A 93 -1.45 20.88 -10.81
CA SER A 93 -1.57 19.45 -10.47
C SER A 93 -0.31 18.88 -9.84
N GLN A 94 0.88 19.27 -10.33
CA GLN A 94 2.16 18.88 -9.75
C GLN A 94 2.36 19.53 -8.38
N LEU A 95 2.00 20.81 -8.22
CA LEU A 95 2.06 21.50 -6.95
C LEU A 95 1.16 20.80 -5.89
N VAL A 96 -0.07 20.47 -6.27
CA VAL A 96 -1.01 19.72 -5.41
C VAL A 96 -0.41 18.36 -5.04
N ALA A 97 0.19 17.64 -6.00
CA ALA A 97 0.82 16.34 -5.74
C ALA A 97 1.98 16.46 -4.75
N VAL A 98 2.84 17.48 -4.88
CA VAL A 98 3.93 17.74 -3.94
C VAL A 98 3.39 18.09 -2.56
N LEU A 99 2.43 19.01 -2.45
CA LEU A 99 1.88 19.43 -1.16
C LEU A 99 1.13 18.29 -0.44
N THR A 100 0.34 17.50 -1.16
CA THR A 100 -0.36 16.34 -0.58
C THR A 100 0.60 15.21 -0.21
N TYR A 101 1.78 15.15 -0.83
CA TYR A 101 2.86 14.24 -0.42
C TYR A 101 3.48 14.61 0.92
N HIS A 102 3.46 15.87 1.31
CA HIS A 102 3.91 16.34 2.63
C HIS A 102 2.88 16.13 3.75
N VAL A 103 1.69 15.63 3.44
CA VAL A 103 0.60 15.46 4.41
C VAL A 103 0.27 13.99 4.59
N VAL A 104 0.25 13.55 5.84
CA VAL A 104 -0.21 12.23 6.26
C VAL A 104 -1.53 12.37 6.98
N ALA A 105 -2.50 11.53 6.66
CA ALA A 105 -3.76 11.47 7.38
C ALA A 105 -3.54 10.85 8.77
N GLY A 106 -4.10 11.48 9.79
CA GLY A 106 -3.92 11.04 11.18
C GLY A 106 -2.94 11.92 11.95
N LYS A 107 -2.96 11.78 13.26
CA LYS A 107 -2.04 12.46 14.19
C LYS A 107 -0.91 11.50 14.55
N VAL A 108 0.26 11.68 13.96
CA VAL A 108 1.44 10.85 14.19
C VAL A 108 2.49 11.69 14.92
N ALA A 109 2.66 11.46 16.22
CA ALA A 109 3.68 12.12 17.01
C ALA A 109 5.08 11.55 16.71
N ALA A 110 6.15 12.28 17.00
CA ALA A 110 7.52 11.84 16.77
C ALA A 110 7.83 10.49 17.42
N ALA A 111 7.28 10.23 18.62
CA ALA A 111 7.41 8.95 19.32
C ALA A 111 6.79 7.76 18.55
N ASP A 112 5.81 8.01 17.71
CA ASP A 112 5.20 6.99 16.85
C ASP A 112 5.86 6.95 15.46
N VAL A 113 6.26 8.12 14.93
CA VAL A 113 7.04 8.21 13.68
C VAL A 113 8.29 7.33 13.73
N VAL A 114 9.04 7.33 14.84
CA VAL A 114 10.25 6.50 14.99
C VAL A 114 10.00 4.99 14.99
N LYS A 115 8.77 4.56 15.20
CA LYS A 115 8.35 3.14 15.17
C LYS A 115 7.91 2.70 13.78
N LEU A 116 7.65 3.66 12.89
CA LEU A 116 7.22 3.40 11.52
C LEU A 116 8.44 3.34 10.60
N ASN A 117 8.42 2.44 9.65
CA ASN A 117 9.40 2.42 8.56
C ASN A 117 8.94 3.27 7.37
N ALA A 118 7.65 3.58 7.33
CA ALA A 118 7.03 4.39 6.29
C ALA A 118 5.62 4.83 6.68
N ALA A 119 5.11 5.86 6.03
CA ALA A 119 3.75 6.34 6.20
C ALA A 119 3.10 6.67 4.84
N ALA A 120 1.82 6.31 4.69
CA ALA A 120 1.05 6.66 3.50
C ALA A 120 0.63 8.14 3.55
N THR A 121 0.92 8.87 2.49
CA THR A 121 0.56 10.29 2.38
C THR A 121 -0.82 10.47 1.73
N VAL A 122 -1.38 11.67 1.85
CA VAL A 122 -2.64 12.04 1.18
C VAL A 122 -2.52 11.97 -0.35
N ASN A 123 -1.32 12.14 -0.90
CA ASN A 123 -1.00 11.91 -2.31
C ASN A 123 -1.21 10.44 -2.73
N GLY A 124 -1.21 9.51 -1.77
CA GLY A 124 -1.30 8.07 -1.99
C GLY A 124 0.04 7.36 -2.16
N GLN A 125 1.15 8.07 -2.35
CA GLN A 125 2.50 7.50 -2.28
C GLN A 125 2.95 7.41 -0.82
N ARG A 126 4.01 6.70 -0.58
CA ARG A 126 4.55 6.46 0.76
C ARG A 126 5.83 7.25 0.97
N ILE A 127 5.95 7.88 2.12
CA ILE A 127 7.22 8.42 2.61
C ILE A 127 7.97 7.35 3.40
N ASP A 128 9.26 7.21 3.17
CA ASP A 128 10.13 6.35 3.95
C ASP A 128 10.56 7.06 5.24
N ILE A 129 10.55 6.35 6.35
CA ILE A 129 10.93 6.87 7.65
C ILE A 129 12.10 6.07 8.18
N LYS A 130 13.18 6.74 8.55
CA LYS A 130 14.39 6.14 9.10
C LYS A 130 14.90 6.95 10.29
N VAL A 131 15.53 6.27 11.21
CA VAL A 131 16.26 6.95 12.30
C VAL A 131 17.75 6.80 12.04
N VAL A 132 18.42 7.90 11.72
CA VAL A 132 19.84 7.94 11.43
C VAL A 132 20.54 8.90 12.40
N GLY A 133 21.51 8.38 13.16
CA GLY A 133 22.23 9.20 14.14
C GLY A 133 21.34 9.84 15.20
N GLY A 134 20.23 9.19 15.57
CA GLY A 134 19.28 9.72 16.55
C GLY A 134 18.31 10.79 16.01
N LYS A 135 18.37 11.11 14.72
CA LYS A 135 17.44 12.02 14.03
C LYS A 135 16.50 11.26 13.14
N VAL A 136 15.25 11.68 13.11
CA VAL A 136 14.24 11.15 12.17
C VAL A 136 14.52 11.73 10.79
N GLN A 137 14.63 10.87 9.82
CA GLN A 137 14.65 11.21 8.39
C GLN A 137 13.37 10.75 7.74
N VAL A 138 12.82 11.59 6.88
CA VAL A 138 11.67 11.32 6.05
C VAL A 138 12.11 11.43 4.59
N ASP A 139 12.19 10.32 3.87
CA ASP A 139 12.87 10.18 2.59
C ASP A 139 14.34 10.67 2.69
N GLN A 140 14.62 11.87 2.13
CA GLN A 140 15.95 12.49 2.16
C GLN A 140 16.03 13.66 3.14
N ALA A 141 14.89 14.09 3.70
CA ALA A 141 14.82 15.24 4.60
C ALA A 141 15.01 14.83 6.06
N SER A 142 15.72 15.65 6.83
CA SER A 142 15.84 15.47 8.28
C SER A 142 14.77 16.28 9.01
N VAL A 143 14.14 15.68 10.01
CA VAL A 143 13.23 16.40 10.91
C VAL A 143 14.08 17.28 11.85
N VAL A 144 13.89 18.58 11.75
CA VAL A 144 14.62 19.61 12.55
C VAL A 144 13.88 19.91 13.84
N THR A 145 12.56 20.05 13.76
CA THR A 145 11.67 20.28 14.89
C THR A 145 10.47 19.37 14.76
N ALA A 146 10.16 18.65 15.82
CA ALA A 146 9.04 17.71 15.84
C ALA A 146 7.95 18.19 16.79
N ASP A 147 6.76 17.61 16.66
CA ASP A 147 5.64 17.72 17.59
C ASP A 147 5.14 19.15 17.85
N ILE A 148 5.08 20.00 16.82
CA ILE A 148 4.34 21.27 16.91
C ILE A 148 2.85 20.95 16.87
N HIS A 149 2.21 20.98 18.04
CA HIS A 149 0.80 20.64 18.17
C HIS A 149 -0.12 21.77 17.68
N CYS A 150 -1.09 21.38 16.85
CA CYS A 150 -2.14 22.26 16.33
C CYS A 150 -3.52 21.70 16.70
N SER A 151 -4.58 22.52 16.62
CA SER A 151 -5.95 22.10 16.90
C SER A 151 -6.42 20.97 16.00
N ASN A 152 -5.96 20.92 14.75
CA ASN A 152 -6.35 19.95 13.76
C ASN A 152 -5.20 19.00 13.31
N GLY A 153 -4.08 18.95 14.05
CA GLY A 153 -2.99 18.03 13.73
C GLY A 153 -1.64 18.32 14.38
N ILE A 154 -0.58 17.85 13.73
CA ILE A 154 0.82 18.05 14.15
C ILE A 154 1.65 18.52 12.96
N ILE A 155 2.61 19.39 13.21
CA ILE A 155 3.61 19.81 12.23
C ILE A 155 4.97 19.24 12.65
N HIS A 156 5.67 18.61 11.72
CA HIS A 156 7.09 18.28 11.80
C HIS A 156 7.86 19.13 10.79
N VAL A 157 8.80 19.89 11.25
CA VAL A 157 9.63 20.78 10.41
C VAL A 157 10.75 19.96 9.79
N ILE A 158 10.90 20.06 8.47
CA ILE A 158 11.93 19.36 7.70
C ILE A 158 12.88 20.33 7.01
N ASP A 159 14.13 19.92 6.84
CA ASP A 159 15.23 20.72 6.27
C ASP A 159 15.33 20.63 4.73
N GLN A 160 14.53 19.79 4.08
CA GLN A 160 14.46 19.66 2.63
C GLN A 160 13.02 19.39 2.18
N VAL A 161 12.70 19.79 0.95
CA VAL A 161 11.42 19.46 0.32
C VAL A 161 11.45 18.01 -0.14
N ILE A 162 10.48 17.19 0.27
CA ILE A 162 10.31 15.84 -0.23
C ILE A 162 9.47 15.86 -1.51
N LEU A 163 9.87 15.07 -2.50
CA LEU A 163 9.21 15.06 -3.80
C LEU A 163 8.63 13.67 -4.08
N PRO A 164 7.36 13.58 -4.48
CA PRO A 164 6.77 12.33 -4.88
C PRO A 164 7.47 11.80 -6.15
N SER A 165 7.44 10.48 -6.36
CA SER A 165 7.89 9.88 -7.62
C SER A 165 7.06 10.45 -8.77
N ALA A 166 7.73 11.05 -9.73
CA ALA A 166 7.09 11.60 -10.94
C ALA A 166 7.01 10.57 -12.08
N MET A 167 7.72 9.44 -11.96
CA MET A 167 7.77 8.42 -13.00
C MET A 167 6.63 7.43 -12.85
N THR A 168 5.98 7.10 -13.96
CA THR A 168 4.97 6.04 -14.01
C THR A 168 5.60 4.66 -13.74
N ILE A 169 4.76 3.66 -13.48
CA ILE A 169 5.19 2.26 -13.29
C ILE A 169 6.07 1.80 -14.47
N SER A 170 5.64 2.07 -15.71
CA SER A 170 6.38 1.68 -16.91
C SER A 170 7.73 2.39 -17.00
N ALA A 171 7.79 3.70 -16.73
CA ALA A 171 9.03 4.48 -16.76
C ALA A 171 10.00 4.07 -15.62
N THR A 172 9.45 3.78 -14.43
CA THR A 172 10.25 3.29 -13.30
C THR A 172 10.86 1.91 -13.60
N ALA A 173 10.08 1.01 -14.20
CA ALA A 173 10.55 -0.31 -14.61
C ALA A 173 11.63 -0.22 -15.72
N ASP A 174 11.45 0.67 -16.70
CA ASP A 174 12.43 0.89 -17.77
C ASP A 174 13.75 1.42 -17.21
N LYS A 175 13.70 2.43 -16.36
CA LYS A 175 14.89 3.00 -15.69
C LYS A 175 15.65 1.97 -14.84
N ALA A 176 14.95 1.04 -14.21
CA ALA A 176 15.56 -0.01 -13.41
C ALA A 176 16.37 -1.01 -14.26
N GLY A 177 16.11 -1.13 -15.57
CA GLY A 177 16.86 -1.92 -16.53
C GLY A 177 16.80 -3.45 -16.35
N LYS A 178 16.00 -3.95 -15.41
CA LYS A 178 15.87 -5.37 -15.03
C LYS A 178 14.55 -6.02 -15.46
N PHE A 179 13.75 -5.30 -16.25
CA PHE A 179 12.38 -5.68 -16.62
C PHE A 179 12.13 -5.60 -18.12
N LYS A 180 13.19 -5.81 -18.92
CA LYS A 180 13.11 -5.72 -20.39
C LYS A 180 12.09 -6.69 -20.96
N THR A 181 12.11 -7.93 -20.49
CA THR A 181 11.16 -8.97 -20.91
C THR A 181 9.72 -8.63 -20.51
N LEU A 182 9.50 -8.11 -19.29
CA LEU A 182 8.18 -7.67 -18.82
C LEU A 182 7.64 -6.52 -19.67
N LEU A 183 8.47 -5.52 -19.97
CA LEU A 183 8.08 -4.36 -20.78
C LEU A 183 7.79 -4.76 -22.23
N ALA A 184 8.59 -5.66 -22.80
CA ALA A 184 8.33 -6.23 -24.13
C ALA A 184 7.00 -7.00 -24.15
N ALA A 185 6.73 -7.81 -23.12
CA ALA A 185 5.48 -8.53 -22.96
C ALA A 185 4.28 -7.59 -22.81
N ALA A 186 4.41 -6.53 -21.98
CA ALA A 186 3.36 -5.52 -21.81
C ALA A 186 3.07 -4.78 -23.12
N LYS A 187 4.11 -4.49 -23.92
CA LYS A 187 3.97 -3.87 -25.24
C LYS A 187 3.24 -4.80 -26.22
N ALA A 188 3.63 -6.06 -26.28
CA ALA A 188 3.01 -7.07 -27.14
C ALA A 188 1.55 -7.30 -26.78
N ALA A 189 1.21 -7.28 -25.48
CA ALA A 189 -0.17 -7.39 -24.99
C ALA A 189 -1.01 -6.12 -25.17
N GLY A 190 -0.40 -4.96 -25.48
CA GLY A 190 -1.09 -3.66 -25.55
C GLY A 190 -1.48 -3.08 -24.18
N LEU A 191 -0.74 -3.43 -23.11
CA LEU A 191 -1.05 -3.00 -21.75
C LEU A 191 -0.19 -1.82 -21.25
N VAL A 192 0.71 -1.30 -22.08
CA VAL A 192 1.60 -0.18 -21.71
C VAL A 192 0.80 1.07 -21.34
N GLU A 193 -0.25 1.40 -22.09
CA GLU A 193 -1.11 2.54 -21.80
C GLU A 193 -1.82 2.38 -20.45
N ALA A 194 -2.30 1.20 -20.13
CA ALA A 194 -2.92 0.90 -18.83
C ALA A 194 -1.91 1.05 -17.67
N LEU A 195 -0.64 0.66 -17.88
CA LEU A 195 0.44 0.80 -16.89
C LEU A 195 1.00 2.22 -16.80
N SER A 196 0.66 3.10 -17.74
CA SER A 196 1.12 4.49 -17.79
C SER A 196 -0.01 5.50 -17.48
N GLY A 197 -1.26 5.03 -17.35
CA GLY A 197 -2.42 5.85 -17.02
C GLY A 197 -2.43 6.32 -15.57
N ASP A 198 -3.40 7.18 -15.22
CA ASP A 198 -3.53 7.80 -13.89
C ASP A 198 -4.17 6.88 -12.84
N THR A 199 -4.72 5.74 -13.25
CA THR A 199 -5.35 4.79 -12.33
C THR A 199 -4.29 4.16 -11.44
N PRO A 200 -4.44 4.21 -10.10
CA PRO A 200 -3.47 3.62 -9.20
C PRO A 200 -3.46 2.08 -9.34
N LEU A 201 -2.28 1.53 -9.56
CA LEU A 201 -2.06 0.10 -9.74
C LEU A 201 -0.93 -0.41 -8.83
N THR A 202 -1.02 -1.67 -8.46
CA THR A 202 0.09 -2.41 -7.85
C THR A 202 0.55 -3.48 -8.83
N VAL A 203 1.82 -3.47 -9.18
CA VAL A 203 2.41 -4.41 -10.14
C VAL A 203 3.42 -5.32 -9.45
N PHE A 204 3.19 -6.63 -9.53
CA PHE A 204 4.17 -7.64 -9.16
C PHE A 204 5.07 -7.89 -10.36
N ALA A 205 6.23 -7.22 -10.39
CA ALA A 205 7.13 -7.21 -11.54
C ALA A 205 8.17 -8.34 -11.45
N PRO A 206 8.07 -9.38 -12.27
CA PRO A 206 9.13 -10.39 -12.39
C PRO A 206 10.34 -9.80 -13.10
N THR A 207 11.54 -10.08 -12.59
CA THR A 207 12.79 -9.69 -13.23
C THR A 207 13.06 -10.52 -14.48
N ASP A 208 14.01 -10.09 -15.33
CA ASP A 208 14.44 -10.88 -16.49
C ASP A 208 14.97 -12.27 -16.06
N ASP A 209 15.61 -12.35 -14.89
CA ASP A 209 16.02 -13.63 -14.28
C ASP A 209 14.82 -14.50 -13.88
N ALA A 210 13.70 -13.90 -13.49
CA ALA A 210 12.47 -14.64 -13.17
C ALA A 210 11.88 -15.30 -14.43
N PHE A 211 11.94 -14.63 -15.56
CA PHE A 211 11.53 -15.19 -16.84
C PHE A 211 12.44 -16.32 -17.31
N SER A 212 13.75 -16.25 -17.06
CA SER A 212 14.70 -17.30 -17.42
C SER A 212 14.50 -18.61 -16.66
N LYS A 213 13.81 -18.57 -15.50
CA LYS A 213 13.41 -19.77 -14.74
C LYS A 213 12.20 -20.52 -15.33
N LEU A 214 11.51 -19.92 -16.31
CA LEU A 214 10.44 -20.62 -17.01
C LEU A 214 11.00 -21.70 -17.95
N PRO A 215 10.23 -22.74 -18.26
CA PRO A 215 10.65 -23.74 -19.25
C PRO A 215 11.02 -23.09 -20.58
N ALA A 216 12.09 -23.61 -21.22
CA ALA A 216 12.58 -23.08 -22.49
C ALA A 216 11.43 -22.98 -23.53
N GLY A 217 11.39 -21.89 -24.28
CA GLY A 217 10.36 -21.64 -25.28
C GLY A 217 9.04 -21.09 -24.73
N THR A 218 8.80 -21.07 -23.41
CA THR A 218 7.55 -20.56 -22.84
C THR A 218 7.37 -19.06 -23.10
N VAL A 219 8.40 -18.27 -22.88
CA VAL A 219 8.38 -16.82 -23.12
C VAL A 219 8.18 -16.52 -24.60
N GLU A 220 8.93 -17.20 -25.46
CA GLU A 220 8.83 -17.05 -26.92
C GLU A 220 7.44 -17.43 -27.42
N ASN A 221 6.86 -18.50 -26.85
CA ASN A 221 5.51 -18.92 -27.21
C ASN A 221 4.45 -17.91 -26.75
N LEU A 222 4.57 -17.35 -25.55
CA LEU A 222 3.66 -16.33 -25.04
C LEU A 222 3.75 -15.01 -25.82
N LEU A 223 4.89 -14.68 -26.38
CA LEU A 223 5.10 -13.47 -27.19
C LEU A 223 4.57 -13.57 -28.62
N LYS A 224 4.17 -14.77 -29.06
CA LYS A 224 3.56 -14.94 -30.40
C LYS A 224 2.21 -14.23 -30.48
N PRO A 225 1.88 -13.61 -31.65
CA PRO A 225 0.60 -12.91 -31.84
C PRO A 225 -0.63 -13.77 -31.54
N GLU A 226 -0.59 -15.06 -31.85
CA GLU A 226 -1.66 -16.02 -31.59
C GLU A 226 -1.93 -16.26 -30.09
N ASN A 227 -0.96 -15.99 -29.23
CA ASN A 227 -1.04 -16.18 -27.78
C ASN A 227 -1.23 -14.86 -26.99
N LYS A 228 -1.57 -13.77 -27.68
CA LYS A 228 -1.72 -12.44 -27.09
C LYS A 228 -2.72 -12.43 -25.92
N ASP A 229 -3.81 -13.14 -26.03
CA ASP A 229 -4.84 -13.22 -24.96
C ASP A 229 -4.32 -13.97 -23.72
N GLN A 230 -3.52 -15.02 -23.93
CA GLN A 230 -2.88 -15.74 -22.82
C GLN A 230 -1.84 -14.84 -22.14
N LEU A 231 -1.03 -14.13 -22.92
CA LEU A 231 -0.07 -13.16 -22.41
C LEU A 231 -0.76 -12.06 -21.60
N ALA A 232 -1.83 -11.49 -22.14
CA ALA A 232 -2.62 -10.48 -21.44
C ALA A 232 -3.22 -11.02 -20.13
N THR A 233 -3.68 -12.27 -20.12
CA THR A 233 -4.21 -12.93 -18.91
C THR A 233 -3.13 -13.09 -17.85
N VAL A 234 -1.93 -13.55 -18.22
CA VAL A 234 -0.78 -13.66 -17.31
C VAL A 234 -0.38 -12.29 -16.79
N LEU A 235 -0.26 -11.28 -17.63
CA LEU A 235 0.10 -9.93 -17.20
C LEU A 235 -0.95 -9.30 -16.28
N LYS A 236 -2.24 -9.46 -16.58
CA LYS A 236 -3.34 -9.00 -15.70
C LYS A 236 -3.34 -9.72 -14.35
N TYR A 237 -2.81 -10.94 -14.27
CA TYR A 237 -2.66 -11.66 -13.01
C TYR A 237 -1.57 -11.05 -12.12
N HIS A 238 -0.58 -10.36 -12.72
CA HIS A 238 0.47 -9.63 -12.01
C HIS A 238 0.07 -8.21 -11.58
N VAL A 239 -1.11 -7.74 -11.98
CA VAL A 239 -1.56 -6.37 -11.73
C VAL A 239 -2.79 -6.39 -10.85
N VAL A 240 -2.77 -5.56 -9.83
CA VAL A 240 -3.86 -5.35 -8.87
C VAL A 240 -4.31 -3.89 -8.95
N ALA A 241 -5.60 -3.64 -8.84
CA ALA A 241 -6.14 -2.28 -8.77
C ALA A 241 -5.86 -1.64 -7.39
N GLY A 242 -5.47 -0.38 -7.40
CA GLY A 242 -5.12 0.37 -6.19
C GLY A 242 -3.65 0.24 -5.79
N ARG A 243 -3.26 1.03 -4.80
CA ARG A 243 -1.95 0.94 -4.16
C ARG A 243 -2.03 -0.01 -2.98
N ILE A 244 -1.31 -1.10 -3.01
CA ILE A 244 -1.21 -2.08 -1.92
C ILE A 244 0.26 -2.18 -1.54
N PHE A 245 0.57 -1.83 -0.31
CA PHE A 245 1.93 -1.89 0.21
C PHE A 245 2.23 -3.26 0.82
N SER A 246 3.51 -3.56 0.99
CA SER A 246 3.96 -4.84 1.58
C SER A 246 3.40 -5.05 2.99
N THR A 247 3.21 -3.99 3.76
CA THR A 247 2.61 -4.03 5.09
C THR A 247 1.17 -4.55 5.06
N ASP A 248 0.36 -4.11 4.09
CA ASP A 248 -1.02 -4.58 3.88
C ASP A 248 -1.05 -6.05 3.47
N LEU A 249 -0.17 -6.43 2.53
CA LEU A 249 -0.06 -7.80 2.04
C LEU A 249 0.34 -8.77 3.16
N LEU A 250 1.31 -8.39 3.98
CA LEU A 250 1.80 -9.18 5.10
C LEU A 250 0.81 -9.22 6.28
N ALA A 251 -0.06 -8.21 6.41
CA ALA A 251 -1.18 -8.23 7.34
C ALA A 251 -2.33 -9.19 6.90
N GLY A 252 -2.16 -9.91 5.79
CA GLY A 252 -3.13 -10.88 5.28
C GLY A 252 -4.21 -10.31 4.37
N LYS A 253 -4.07 -9.05 3.92
CA LYS A 253 -4.99 -8.44 2.97
C LYS A 253 -4.82 -9.09 1.60
N ALA A 254 -5.84 -9.80 1.15
CA ALA A 254 -5.83 -10.40 -0.19
C ALA A 254 -5.94 -9.32 -1.27
N ALA A 255 -5.05 -9.36 -2.24
CA ALA A 255 -5.02 -8.45 -3.39
C ALA A 255 -5.75 -9.07 -4.57
N LYS A 256 -6.86 -8.45 -5.02
CA LYS A 256 -7.61 -8.93 -6.19
C LYS A 256 -6.94 -8.45 -7.48
N THR A 257 -6.51 -9.39 -8.31
CA THR A 257 -5.85 -9.08 -9.59
C THR A 257 -6.84 -8.61 -10.66
N LEU A 258 -6.34 -7.92 -11.67
CA LEU A 258 -7.17 -7.51 -12.82
C LEU A 258 -7.66 -8.70 -13.65
N GLN A 259 -7.04 -9.87 -13.52
CA GLN A 259 -7.48 -11.11 -14.13
C GLN A 259 -8.68 -11.73 -13.37
N GLY A 260 -8.89 -11.35 -12.09
CA GLY A 260 -9.97 -11.83 -11.23
C GLY A 260 -9.54 -12.77 -10.11
N GLY A 261 -8.31 -13.28 -10.16
CA GLY A 261 -7.71 -14.08 -9.09
C GLY A 261 -7.37 -13.23 -7.86
N SER A 262 -6.98 -13.89 -6.78
CA SER A 262 -6.53 -13.22 -5.55
C SER A 262 -5.10 -13.64 -5.22
N LEU A 263 -4.28 -12.66 -4.83
CA LEU A 263 -2.93 -12.86 -4.35
C LEU A 263 -2.88 -12.55 -2.85
N SER A 264 -2.18 -13.38 -2.09
CA SER A 264 -1.90 -13.13 -0.68
C SER A 264 -0.42 -13.35 -0.40
N ALA A 265 0.14 -12.51 0.45
CA ALA A 265 1.50 -12.70 0.89
C ALA A 265 1.54 -13.62 2.11
N THR A 266 2.58 -14.42 2.19
CA THR A 266 2.89 -15.27 3.33
C THR A 266 4.37 -15.14 3.70
N MET A 267 4.68 -15.31 4.98
CA MET A 267 6.08 -15.38 5.42
C MET A 267 6.53 -16.82 5.42
N LYS A 268 7.59 -17.14 4.67
CA LYS A 268 8.20 -18.46 4.63
C LYS A 268 9.71 -18.33 4.81
N ASN A 269 10.25 -18.97 5.84
CA ASN A 269 11.69 -18.92 6.16
C ASN A 269 12.23 -17.49 6.28
N GLY A 270 11.48 -16.57 6.89
CA GLY A 270 11.85 -15.15 7.03
C GLY A 270 11.78 -14.31 5.75
N LYS A 271 11.25 -14.87 4.67
CA LYS A 271 11.08 -14.19 3.38
C LYS A 271 9.60 -14.01 3.07
N ALA A 272 9.25 -12.84 2.56
CA ALA A 272 7.92 -12.58 2.07
C ALA A 272 7.72 -13.25 0.70
N MET A 273 6.66 -14.04 0.58
CA MET A 273 6.33 -14.81 -0.61
C MET A 273 4.92 -14.45 -1.09
N ILE A 274 4.73 -14.41 -2.39
CA ILE A 274 3.41 -14.39 -3.04
C ILE A 274 3.29 -15.65 -3.88
N LEU A 275 2.37 -16.54 -3.49
CA LEU A 275 2.30 -17.89 -4.05
C LEU A 275 3.68 -18.59 -3.92
N ASN A 276 4.31 -18.85 -5.06
CA ASN A 276 5.63 -19.47 -5.16
C ASN A 276 6.78 -18.46 -5.39
N ALA A 277 6.48 -17.18 -5.60
CA ALA A 277 7.47 -16.14 -5.88
C ALA A 277 7.91 -15.44 -4.59
N GLN A 278 9.22 -15.22 -4.44
CA GLN A 278 9.76 -14.39 -3.37
C GLN A 278 9.66 -12.91 -3.74
N LEU A 279 9.24 -12.07 -2.80
CA LEU A 279 9.36 -10.62 -2.90
C LEU A 279 10.84 -10.25 -2.67
N VAL A 280 11.52 -9.82 -3.73
CA VAL A 280 12.94 -9.43 -3.69
C VAL A 280 13.09 -7.99 -3.21
N ALA A 281 12.24 -7.11 -3.71
CA ALA A 281 12.10 -5.74 -3.24
C ALA A 281 10.63 -5.35 -3.27
N THR A 282 10.23 -4.56 -2.30
CA THR A 282 8.85 -4.15 -2.11
C THR A 282 8.74 -2.63 -2.13
N ASP A 283 7.52 -2.18 -2.40
CA ASP A 283 7.14 -0.78 -2.17
C ASP A 283 7.97 0.23 -2.99
N VAL A 284 8.30 -0.11 -4.24
CA VAL A 284 8.90 0.86 -5.17
C VAL A 284 7.79 1.77 -5.68
N ASP A 285 7.80 3.01 -5.23
CA ASP A 285 6.78 3.99 -5.57
C ASP A 285 6.91 4.51 -7.00
N ALA A 286 5.75 4.62 -7.66
CA ALA A 286 5.59 5.27 -8.96
C ALA A 286 4.45 6.30 -8.87
N SER A 287 4.39 7.28 -9.78
CA SER A 287 3.36 8.31 -9.79
C SER A 287 1.95 7.73 -9.83
N ASN A 288 1.78 6.64 -10.56
CA ASN A 288 0.50 5.95 -10.74
C ASN A 288 0.44 4.57 -10.07
N GLY A 289 1.28 4.27 -9.07
CA GLY A 289 1.16 2.98 -8.38
C GLY A 289 2.38 2.56 -7.58
N VAL A 290 2.44 1.26 -7.30
CA VAL A 290 3.50 0.62 -6.52
C VAL A 290 4.01 -0.61 -7.27
N ILE A 291 5.30 -0.84 -7.25
CA ILE A 291 5.93 -2.02 -7.86
C ILE A 291 6.52 -2.90 -6.76
N HIS A 292 6.18 -4.18 -6.77
CA HIS A 292 6.82 -5.22 -5.97
C HIS A 292 7.63 -6.13 -6.90
N ILE A 293 8.90 -6.25 -6.64
CA ILE A 293 9.81 -7.05 -7.47
C ILE A 293 9.78 -8.50 -6.99
N ILE A 294 9.53 -9.42 -7.91
CA ILE A 294 9.43 -10.86 -7.63
C ILE A 294 10.47 -11.65 -8.44
N ASP A 295 10.91 -12.77 -7.86
CA ASP A 295 11.95 -13.66 -8.44
C ASP A 295 11.39 -14.77 -9.31
N GLN A 296 10.07 -14.88 -9.45
CA GLN A 296 9.40 -15.84 -10.32
C GLN A 296 8.14 -15.24 -10.94
N VAL A 297 7.77 -15.72 -12.13
CA VAL A 297 6.54 -15.32 -12.82
C VAL A 297 5.34 -15.98 -12.14
N LEU A 298 4.31 -15.20 -11.82
CA LEU A 298 3.05 -15.71 -11.29
C LEU A 298 2.21 -16.27 -12.44
N LEU A 299 1.91 -17.53 -12.39
CA LEU A 299 1.02 -18.15 -13.37
C LEU A 299 -0.35 -18.36 -12.71
N PRO A 300 -1.44 -17.88 -13.34
CA PRO A 300 -2.78 -18.21 -12.87
C PRO A 300 -2.94 -19.73 -12.89
N ALA A 301 -3.56 -20.30 -11.86
CA ALA A 301 -3.96 -21.71 -11.91
C ALA A 301 -4.77 -21.91 -13.19
N ALA A 302 -4.41 -22.94 -13.97
CA ALA A 302 -5.11 -23.24 -15.20
C ALA A 302 -6.60 -23.37 -14.87
N GLU A 303 -7.42 -22.44 -15.34
CA GLU A 303 -8.87 -22.62 -15.28
C GLU A 303 -9.20 -23.94 -15.97
N PRO A 304 -10.01 -24.81 -15.37
CA PRO A 304 -10.49 -25.98 -16.09
C PRO A 304 -11.19 -25.44 -17.34
N LYS A 305 -10.66 -25.83 -18.51
CA LYS A 305 -11.21 -25.41 -19.82
C LYS A 305 -12.72 -25.53 -19.73
N LYS A 306 -13.46 -24.42 -19.82
CA LYS A 306 -14.89 -24.40 -20.06
C LYS A 306 -15.13 -25.12 -21.38
N GLY A 307 -15.33 -26.43 -21.34
CA GLY A 307 -15.48 -27.25 -22.55
C GLY A 307 -15.37 -28.75 -22.31
N ALA A 308 -14.93 -29.20 -21.10
CA ALA A 308 -15.17 -30.58 -20.75
C ALA A 308 -16.67 -30.71 -20.43
N ALA A 309 -17.43 -31.16 -21.42
CA ALA A 309 -18.81 -31.55 -21.25
C ALA A 309 -18.92 -32.36 -19.98
N VAL A 310 -19.74 -31.90 -19.03
CA VAL A 310 -20.22 -32.72 -17.94
C VAL A 310 -20.79 -33.96 -18.61
N MET A 311 -20.04 -35.07 -18.60
CA MET A 311 -20.63 -36.38 -18.89
C MET A 311 -21.73 -36.51 -17.86
N ASN A 312 -22.94 -36.29 -18.37
CA ASN A 312 -24.17 -36.52 -17.67
C ASN A 312 -24.13 -37.98 -17.19
N HIS A 313 -23.83 -38.14 -15.92
CA HIS A 313 -24.05 -39.42 -15.27
C HIS A 313 -25.56 -39.62 -15.32
N GLN A 314 -25.99 -40.34 -16.34
CA GLN A 314 -27.35 -40.89 -16.34
C GLN A 314 -27.48 -41.67 -15.02
N PRO A 315 -28.56 -41.46 -14.26
CA PRO A 315 -28.82 -42.29 -13.11
C PRO A 315 -28.89 -43.71 -13.56
N VAL A 316 -27.97 -44.55 -13.07
CA VAL A 316 -28.06 -46.00 -13.26
C VAL A 316 -29.36 -46.43 -12.60
N HIS A 317 -30.34 -46.75 -13.41
CA HIS A 317 -31.55 -47.43 -12.96
C HIS A 317 -31.10 -48.79 -12.33
N ILE A 318 -31.06 -48.80 -11.01
CA ILE A 318 -30.90 -50.04 -10.24
C ILE A 318 -32.21 -50.82 -10.43
N ALA A 319 -32.22 -51.76 -11.34
CA ALA A 319 -33.32 -52.71 -11.47
C ALA A 319 -33.39 -53.49 -10.17
N SER A 320 -34.48 -53.29 -9.43
CA SER A 320 -34.80 -54.11 -8.26
C SER A 320 -35.23 -55.48 -8.75
N SER A 321 -34.36 -56.46 -8.72
CA SER A 321 -34.72 -57.86 -8.92
C SER A 321 -35.32 -58.42 -7.65
N VAL A 322 -36.60 -58.77 -7.69
CA VAL A 322 -37.29 -59.49 -6.61
C VAL A 322 -36.90 -60.96 -6.72
N CYS A 323 -36.32 -61.53 -5.63
CA CYS A 323 -36.02 -62.95 -5.59
C CYS A 323 -37.31 -63.75 -5.49
N PRO A 324 -37.56 -64.74 -6.38
CA PRO A 324 -38.85 -65.45 -6.44
C PRO A 324 -39.13 -66.39 -5.26
N THR A 325 -38.16 -66.60 -4.37
CA THR A 325 -38.32 -67.63 -3.33
C THR A 325 -38.54 -67.10 -1.90
N THR A 326 -38.29 -65.79 -1.62
CA THR A 326 -38.40 -65.32 -0.23
C THR A 326 -39.02 -63.94 -0.03
N GLY A 327 -39.38 -63.22 -1.08
CA GLY A 327 -40.10 -61.91 -1.00
C GLY A 327 -39.33 -60.79 -0.27
N ARG A 328 -38.02 -60.91 -0.01
CA ARG A 328 -37.22 -59.89 0.68
C ARG A 328 -36.41 -59.08 -0.31
N VAL A 329 -36.52 -57.72 -0.16
CA VAL A 329 -35.71 -56.77 -0.90
C VAL A 329 -34.33 -56.71 -0.29
N ILE A 330 -33.26 -57.01 -1.03
CA ILE A 330 -31.88 -56.90 -0.57
C ILE A 330 -31.32 -55.58 -1.09
N HIS A 331 -30.97 -54.69 -0.17
CA HIS A 331 -30.20 -53.48 -0.47
C HIS A 331 -28.70 -53.79 -0.49
N PHE A 332 -28.08 -53.67 -1.64
CA PHE A 332 -26.61 -53.69 -1.76
C PHE A 332 -26.04 -52.32 -1.47
N GLN A 333 -25.23 -52.21 -0.38
CA GLN A 333 -24.36 -51.05 -0.15
C GLN A 333 -23.04 -51.28 -0.90
N PRO A 334 -22.54 -50.27 -1.66
CA PRO A 334 -21.21 -50.39 -2.26
C PRO A 334 -20.12 -50.29 -1.19
N MET A 335 -19.21 -51.27 -1.15
CA MET A 335 -17.99 -51.24 -0.35
C MET A 335 -17.09 -50.09 -0.80
N ALA A 336 -16.75 -49.23 0.14
CA ALA A 336 -15.71 -48.20 -0.07
C ALA A 336 -14.34 -48.88 -0.23
N GLN A 337 -13.74 -48.71 -1.40
CA GLN A 337 -12.33 -49.11 -1.58
C GLN A 337 -11.42 -48.25 -0.73
N ARG A 338 -10.80 -48.85 0.30
CA ARG A 338 -9.64 -48.26 0.97
C ARG A 338 -8.46 -48.26 0.00
N ARG A 339 -7.97 -47.09 -0.35
CA ARG A 339 -6.66 -46.93 -0.97
C ARG A 339 -5.59 -46.99 0.14
N ARG A 340 -4.60 -47.80 -0.11
CA ARG A 340 -3.31 -47.75 0.60
C ARG A 340 -2.45 -46.60 0.07
#